data_b22f7086a749675e3fbb57e7f4c2f7d8
#
_entry.id   b22f7086a749675e3fbb57e7f4c2f7d8
#
_cell.length_a   1.000
_cell.length_b   1.000
_cell.length_c   1.000
_cell.angle_alpha   90.00
_cell.angle_beta   90.00
_cell.angle_gamma   90.00
#
_symmetry.space_group_name_H-M   'P 1'
#
loop_
_entity.id
_entity.type
_entity.pdbx_description
1 polymer ?
#
loop_
_entity_poly.entity_id
_entity_poly.type
_entity_poly.pdbx_seq_one_letter_code
_entity_poly.pdbx_strand_id
1 'polypeptide(L)'
;MSSIPDVVNLPVPVPRPEAASHSTLTATQIGIFAIACGLTVANIFYTQPLIGLIGPALGLAASRIGLIVTLTQVGYGIGLLLLVPLSDVLENRRLVVMALCAVALGLLGIALSDSPATFMAASFVVGLFAAATQILVPFVSHLAPPAERGRVVGIVMSGLLGGVMLARPFSSYIAATLGWRAVFYISSGMMLTLALVLFRLLPQRRPGTGLAYARILRSLPRLVARTAVLRRRGFYQAMMFAAFNIFWTGVPLLLAREFAFGQVGIALFTLAGAAGALAAPIAGRLADRGLTRPATGWALVAAFVALVIAVAGGRLHSVALLILAALILDAAVQVCQVLSLRSIYMLAPESRGRLNGLFIACAFLGGATGSGLAPAIFTFDGWGTLANIGVLFVFAALVLYLSEFPYRGRRTP
;
A
#
# COMPACT_ATOMS: atom_id res chain seq x y z
N MET A 1 44.08 -53.92 -23.70
CA MET A 1 43.40 -54.08 -22.42
C MET A 1 44.17 -53.25 -21.39
N SER A 2 43.82 -52.05 -21.14
CA SER A 2 44.49 -51.13 -20.21
C SER A 2 43.39 -50.61 -19.25
N SER A 3 43.54 -51.03 -18.01
CA SER A 3 42.63 -50.71 -16.88
C SER A 3 42.75 -49.25 -16.46
N ILE A 4 41.62 -48.55 -16.45
CA ILE A 4 41.46 -47.22 -15.90
C ILE A 4 41.40 -47.36 -14.36
N PRO A 5 42.17 -46.59 -13.57
CA PRO A 5 42.10 -46.67 -12.11
C PRO A 5 40.86 -45.92 -11.59
N ASP A 6 40.20 -46.56 -10.62
CA ASP A 6 39.07 -46.04 -9.87
C ASP A 6 39.37 -44.66 -9.25
N VAL A 7 38.59 -43.65 -9.67
CA VAL A 7 38.53 -42.32 -9.02
C VAL A 7 37.81 -42.49 -7.68
N VAL A 8 38.57 -42.45 -6.60
CA VAL A 8 38.06 -42.45 -5.22
C VAL A 8 37.09 -41.28 -5.04
N ASN A 9 35.82 -41.59 -4.91
CA ASN A 9 34.77 -40.66 -4.50
C ASN A 9 35.01 -40.26 -3.04
N LEU A 10 35.73 -39.17 -2.82
CA LEU A 10 35.79 -38.51 -1.54
C LEU A 10 34.44 -37.82 -1.29
N PRO A 11 33.74 -38.10 -0.19
CA PRO A 11 32.50 -37.38 0.12
C PRO A 11 32.82 -35.89 0.36
N VAL A 12 32.36 -35.04 -0.55
CA VAL A 12 32.37 -33.58 -0.35
C VAL A 12 31.61 -33.32 0.93
N PRO A 13 32.18 -32.65 1.96
CA PRO A 13 31.47 -32.32 3.16
C PRO A 13 30.33 -31.37 2.78
N VAL A 14 29.08 -31.85 2.81
CA VAL A 14 27.89 -31.00 2.71
C VAL A 14 27.98 -30.07 3.91
N PRO A 15 28.05 -28.73 3.72
CA PRO A 15 28.03 -27.82 4.83
C PRO A 15 26.73 -28.09 5.60
N ARG A 16 26.85 -28.54 6.84
CA ARG A 16 25.71 -28.65 7.72
C ARG A 16 25.07 -27.23 7.79
N PRO A 17 23.76 -27.08 7.50
CA PRO A 17 23.12 -25.83 7.75
C PRO A 17 23.37 -25.52 9.24
N GLU A 18 24.06 -24.43 9.52
CA GLU A 18 24.12 -23.91 10.89
C GLU A 18 22.69 -23.86 11.36
N ALA A 19 22.38 -24.64 12.39
CA ALA A 19 21.10 -24.62 13.06
C ALA A 19 20.98 -23.23 13.68
N ALA A 20 20.48 -22.27 12.87
CA ALA A 20 20.02 -21.00 13.38
C ALA A 20 19.02 -21.37 14.45
N SER A 21 19.35 -21.08 15.70
CA SER A 21 18.44 -21.21 16.83
C SER A 21 17.22 -20.36 16.52
N HIS A 22 16.19 -20.98 15.93
CA HIS A 22 14.91 -20.35 15.70
C HIS A 22 14.29 -20.11 17.07
N SER A 23 14.60 -18.94 17.67
CA SER A 23 13.88 -18.48 18.84
C SER A 23 12.43 -18.35 18.42
N THR A 24 11.56 -19.12 19.04
CA THR A 24 10.11 -19.01 18.81
C THR A 24 9.68 -17.59 19.13
N LEU A 25 9.13 -16.87 18.12
CA LEU A 25 8.59 -15.54 18.35
C LEU A 25 7.44 -15.61 19.36
N THR A 26 7.52 -14.84 20.42
CA THR A 26 6.42 -14.73 21.37
C THR A 26 5.21 -14.04 20.75
N ALA A 27 4.00 -14.35 21.25
CA ALA A 27 2.78 -13.68 20.80
C ALA A 27 2.87 -12.14 20.92
N THR A 28 3.53 -11.66 21.98
CA THR A 28 3.79 -10.23 22.22
C THR A 28 4.66 -9.63 21.11
N GLN A 29 5.74 -10.31 20.71
CA GLN A 29 6.61 -9.84 19.61
C GLN A 29 5.85 -9.78 18.29
N ILE A 30 5.04 -10.80 17.97
CA ILE A 30 4.21 -10.82 16.77
C ILE A 30 3.21 -9.65 16.79
N GLY A 31 2.58 -9.38 17.94
CA GLY A 31 1.71 -8.23 18.14
C GLY A 31 2.41 -6.89 17.92
N ILE A 32 3.62 -6.72 18.44
CA ILE A 32 4.43 -5.51 18.23
C ILE A 32 4.75 -5.32 16.76
N PHE A 33 5.10 -6.37 16.02
CA PHE A 33 5.35 -6.28 14.57
C PHE A 33 4.09 -5.93 13.78
N ALA A 34 2.93 -6.46 14.17
CA ALA A 34 1.65 -6.12 13.57
C ALA A 34 1.31 -4.63 13.77
N ILE A 35 1.47 -4.13 15.01
CA ILE A 35 1.30 -2.71 15.35
C ILE A 35 2.31 -1.84 14.57
N ALA A 36 3.56 -2.28 14.50
CA ALA A 36 4.61 -1.58 13.78
C ALA A 36 4.27 -1.39 12.31
N CYS A 37 3.84 -2.45 11.63
CA CYS A 37 3.42 -2.38 10.24
C CYS A 37 2.20 -1.47 10.06
N GLY A 38 1.21 -1.58 10.96
CA GLY A 38 -0.01 -0.78 10.91
C GLY A 38 0.26 0.71 11.10
N LEU A 39 0.97 1.08 12.17
CA LEU A 39 1.28 2.48 12.47
C LEU A 39 2.16 3.12 11.39
N THR A 40 3.14 2.38 10.84
CA THR A 40 4.04 2.92 9.82
C THR A 40 3.28 3.20 8.53
N VAL A 41 2.43 2.27 8.05
CA VAL A 41 1.66 2.47 6.82
C VAL A 41 0.55 3.51 6.98
N ALA A 42 -0.01 3.67 8.18
CA ALA A 42 -1.06 4.65 8.47
C ALA A 42 -0.64 6.09 8.14
N ASN A 43 0.66 6.42 8.30
CA ASN A 43 1.20 7.75 8.01
C ASN A 43 0.98 8.20 6.55
N ILE A 44 0.80 7.26 5.62
CA ILE A 44 0.55 7.57 4.20
C ILE A 44 -0.85 8.14 3.97
N PHE A 45 -1.81 7.81 4.85
CA PHE A 45 -3.23 8.09 4.68
C PHE A 45 -3.77 9.20 5.58
N TYR A 46 -2.99 9.70 6.56
CA TYR A 46 -3.46 10.73 7.50
C TYR A 46 -3.87 12.04 6.83
N THR A 47 -3.18 12.44 5.78
CA THR A 47 -3.42 13.71 5.09
C THR A 47 -4.72 13.73 4.29
N GLN A 48 -5.20 12.56 3.80
CA GLN A 48 -6.37 12.49 2.90
C GLN A 48 -7.62 13.19 3.46
N PRO A 49 -8.11 12.86 4.66
CA PRO A 49 -9.31 13.52 5.18
C PRO A 49 -9.06 14.93 5.69
N LEU A 50 -7.81 15.36 5.79
CA LEU A 50 -7.39 16.64 6.36
C LEU A 50 -7.05 17.70 5.31
N ILE A 51 -7.10 17.37 4.03
CA ILE A 51 -6.68 18.29 2.95
C ILE A 51 -7.45 19.61 2.97
N GLY A 52 -8.75 19.56 3.34
CA GLY A 52 -9.60 20.74 3.48
C GLY A 52 -9.20 21.68 4.63
N LEU A 53 -8.50 21.18 5.66
CA LEU A 53 -7.95 21.96 6.77
C LEU A 53 -6.53 22.43 6.48
N ILE A 54 -5.69 21.53 5.95
CA ILE A 54 -4.27 21.79 5.72
C ILE A 54 -4.06 22.78 4.58
N GLY A 55 -4.81 22.63 3.47
CA GLY A 55 -4.65 23.48 2.29
C GLY A 55 -4.78 24.98 2.59
N PRO A 56 -5.89 25.43 3.17
CA PRO A 56 -6.08 26.84 3.59
C PRO A 56 -5.05 27.30 4.61
N ALA A 57 -4.70 26.45 5.60
CA ALA A 57 -3.72 26.78 6.64
C ALA A 57 -2.32 27.05 6.09
N LEU A 58 -1.98 26.46 4.93
CA LEU A 58 -0.72 26.67 4.22
C LEU A 58 -0.82 27.66 3.05
N GLY A 59 -1.99 28.31 2.86
CA GLY A 59 -2.19 29.24 1.75
C GLY A 59 -2.21 28.58 0.37
N LEU A 60 -2.50 27.28 0.28
CA LEU A 60 -2.59 26.57 -0.99
C LEU A 60 -3.92 26.85 -1.70
N ALA A 61 -3.85 27.13 -3.01
CA ALA A 61 -5.05 27.20 -3.84
C ALA A 61 -5.81 25.87 -3.80
N ALA A 62 -7.16 25.93 -3.76
CA ALA A 62 -8.03 24.78 -3.64
C ALA A 62 -7.73 23.67 -4.67
N SER A 63 -7.35 24.06 -5.90
CA SER A 63 -6.98 23.12 -6.97
C SER A 63 -5.64 22.39 -6.75
N ARG A 64 -4.77 22.90 -5.88
CA ARG A 64 -3.42 22.34 -5.63
C ARG A 64 -3.31 21.57 -4.33
N ILE A 65 -4.33 21.55 -3.48
CA ILE A 65 -4.28 20.87 -2.18
C ILE A 65 -4.06 19.36 -2.31
N GLY A 66 -4.36 18.75 -3.46
CA GLY A 66 -4.09 17.33 -3.73
C GLY A 66 -2.61 16.96 -3.72
N LEU A 67 -1.72 17.93 -3.99
CA LEU A 67 -0.27 17.72 -3.95
C LEU A 67 0.22 17.25 -2.58
N ILE A 68 -0.50 17.62 -1.51
CA ILE A 68 -0.24 17.19 -0.13
C ILE A 68 -0.25 15.65 -0.02
N VAL A 69 -1.27 15.01 -0.61
CA VAL A 69 -1.40 13.55 -0.61
C VAL A 69 -0.51 12.91 -1.66
N THR A 70 -0.45 13.52 -2.84
CA THR A 70 0.32 13.03 -4.00
C THR A 70 1.77 12.79 -3.64
N LEU A 71 2.43 13.75 -2.98
CA LEU A 71 3.87 13.65 -2.68
C LEU A 71 4.18 12.56 -1.66
N THR A 72 3.31 12.33 -0.68
CA THR A 72 3.45 11.18 0.23
C THR A 72 3.36 9.86 -0.54
N GLN A 73 2.44 9.74 -1.48
CA GLN A 73 2.26 8.51 -2.28
C GLN A 73 3.38 8.29 -3.30
N VAL A 74 3.85 9.36 -3.95
CA VAL A 74 5.03 9.31 -4.84
C VAL A 74 6.26 8.91 -4.05
N GLY A 75 6.47 9.53 -2.88
CA GLY A 75 7.55 9.17 -1.96
C GLY A 75 7.50 7.69 -1.60
N TYR A 76 6.32 7.16 -1.25
CA TYR A 76 6.16 5.75 -0.92
C TYR A 76 6.46 4.83 -2.13
N GLY A 77 5.97 5.16 -3.31
CA GLY A 77 6.27 4.42 -4.54
C GLY A 77 7.77 4.37 -4.84
N ILE A 78 8.46 5.51 -4.71
CA ILE A 78 9.93 5.59 -4.87
C ILE A 78 10.63 4.82 -3.76
N GLY A 79 10.17 4.92 -2.51
CA GLY A 79 10.68 4.15 -1.38
C GLY A 79 10.63 2.65 -1.59
N LEU A 80 9.54 2.15 -2.17
CA LEU A 80 9.41 0.73 -2.53
C LEU A 80 10.46 0.28 -3.55
N LEU A 81 10.80 1.16 -4.49
CA LEU A 81 11.80 0.85 -5.53
C LEU A 81 13.23 0.98 -5.02
N LEU A 82 13.48 1.83 -4.02
CA LEU A 82 14.82 2.09 -3.50
C LEU A 82 15.10 1.38 -2.17
N LEU A 83 14.24 1.52 -1.16
CA LEU A 83 14.52 0.99 0.18
C LEU A 83 14.29 -0.52 0.28
N VAL A 84 13.26 -1.07 -0.40
CA VAL A 84 13.00 -2.51 -0.32
C VAL A 84 14.18 -3.31 -0.90
N PRO A 85 14.73 -2.99 -2.08
CA PRO A 85 15.95 -3.66 -2.57
C PRO A 85 17.19 -3.41 -1.71
N LEU A 86 17.25 -2.30 -0.98
CA LEU A 86 18.35 -1.99 -0.08
C LEU A 86 18.39 -2.95 1.13
N SER A 87 17.25 -3.52 1.51
CA SER A 87 17.17 -4.54 2.55
C SER A 87 17.84 -5.87 2.17
N ASP A 88 18.11 -6.10 0.89
CA ASP A 88 18.87 -7.26 0.42
C ASP A 88 20.39 -7.08 0.57
N VAL A 89 20.86 -5.85 0.87
CA VAL A 89 22.28 -5.49 0.94
C VAL A 89 22.68 -5.02 2.33
N LEU A 90 21.86 -4.22 2.99
CA LEU A 90 22.13 -3.63 4.29
C LEU A 90 21.57 -4.47 5.44
N GLU A 91 22.09 -4.22 6.63
CA GLU A 91 21.56 -4.81 7.87
C GLU A 91 20.12 -4.31 8.13
N ASN A 92 19.19 -5.27 8.17
CA ASN A 92 17.75 -4.98 8.13
C ASN A 92 17.26 -4.24 9.38
N ARG A 93 17.79 -4.53 10.58
CA ARG A 93 17.41 -3.81 11.81
C ARG A 93 17.76 -2.34 11.73
N ARG A 94 19.02 -2.02 11.34
CA ARG A 94 19.45 -0.61 11.20
C ARG A 94 18.65 0.11 10.13
N LEU A 95 18.40 -0.53 8.99
CA LEU A 95 17.63 0.05 7.91
C LEU A 95 16.20 0.41 8.35
N VAL A 96 15.50 -0.51 9.03
CA VAL A 96 14.14 -0.26 9.54
C VAL A 96 14.13 0.84 10.59
N VAL A 97 15.05 0.80 11.56
CA VAL A 97 15.11 1.82 12.62
C VAL A 97 15.44 3.21 12.06
N MET A 98 16.42 3.31 11.16
CA MET A 98 16.72 4.58 10.48
C MET A 98 15.53 5.10 9.68
N ALA A 99 14.81 4.22 8.99
CA ALA A 99 13.62 4.62 8.24
C ALA A 99 12.50 5.12 9.17
N LEU A 100 12.26 4.49 10.31
CA LEU A 100 11.28 4.96 11.29
C LEU A 100 11.68 6.31 11.91
N CYS A 101 12.96 6.50 12.21
CA CYS A 101 13.46 7.81 12.64
C CYS A 101 13.27 8.90 11.56
N ALA A 102 13.52 8.56 10.30
CA ALA A 102 13.30 9.48 9.18
C ALA A 102 11.81 9.81 9.00
N VAL A 103 10.90 8.81 9.16
CA VAL A 103 9.44 9.04 9.19
C VAL A 103 9.08 9.98 10.33
N ALA A 104 9.61 9.75 11.54
CA ALA A 104 9.32 10.60 12.70
C ALA A 104 9.78 12.05 12.48
N LEU A 105 10.98 12.25 11.94
CA LEU A 105 11.49 13.58 11.59
C LEU A 105 10.67 14.25 10.49
N GLY A 106 10.26 13.49 9.47
CA GLY A 106 9.35 13.96 8.43
C GLY A 106 7.99 14.40 9.00
N LEU A 107 7.40 13.60 9.89
CA LEU A 107 6.14 13.93 10.57
C LEU A 107 6.27 15.19 11.44
N LEU A 108 7.38 15.33 12.15
CA LEU A 108 7.69 16.55 12.91
C LEU A 108 7.83 17.75 11.96
N GLY A 109 8.52 17.57 10.82
CA GLY A 109 8.62 18.58 9.78
C GLY A 109 7.25 19.00 9.22
N ILE A 110 6.32 18.06 9.01
CA ILE A 110 4.93 18.35 8.63
C ILE A 110 4.24 19.18 9.72
N ALA A 111 4.34 18.77 10.99
CA ALA A 111 3.69 19.43 12.11
C ALA A 111 4.16 20.88 12.32
N LEU A 112 5.44 21.13 12.06
CA LEU A 112 6.10 22.45 12.23
C LEU A 112 6.04 23.31 10.95
N SER A 113 5.50 22.77 9.83
CA SER A 113 5.53 23.50 8.57
C SER A 113 4.53 24.68 8.56
N ASP A 114 5.00 25.83 8.09
CA ASP A 114 4.21 27.02 7.83
C ASP A 114 4.20 27.38 6.34
N SER A 115 4.90 26.61 5.50
CA SER A 115 4.92 26.80 4.05
C SER A 115 4.53 25.54 3.30
N PRO A 116 3.90 25.67 2.10
CA PRO A 116 3.60 24.52 1.25
C PRO A 116 4.83 23.70 0.89
N ALA A 117 5.96 24.35 0.61
CA ALA A 117 7.18 23.69 0.16
C ALA A 117 7.78 22.78 1.27
N THR A 118 7.87 23.29 2.51
CA THR A 118 8.36 22.49 3.65
C THR A 118 7.43 21.32 3.96
N PHE A 119 6.11 21.56 3.94
CA PHE A 119 5.12 20.51 4.12
C PHE A 119 5.27 19.40 3.07
N MET A 120 5.35 19.79 1.79
CA MET A 120 5.47 18.85 0.67
C MET A 120 6.77 18.04 0.72
N ALA A 121 7.90 18.70 1.02
CA ALA A 121 9.19 18.02 1.19
C ALA A 121 9.15 16.99 2.34
N ALA A 122 8.59 17.39 3.49
CA ALA A 122 8.44 16.52 4.64
C ALA A 122 7.47 15.36 4.35
N SER A 123 6.37 15.60 3.63
CA SER A 123 5.42 14.56 3.19
C SER A 123 6.07 13.54 2.27
N PHE A 124 6.92 13.99 1.35
CA PHE A 124 7.70 13.10 0.49
C PHE A 124 8.66 12.21 1.30
N VAL A 125 9.36 12.77 2.29
CA VAL A 125 10.23 12.03 3.21
C VAL A 125 9.44 10.98 3.99
N VAL A 126 8.28 11.36 4.56
CA VAL A 126 7.39 10.40 5.25
C VAL A 126 7.01 9.26 4.33
N GLY A 127 6.56 9.55 3.11
CA GLY A 127 6.22 8.53 2.13
C GLY A 127 7.39 7.61 1.82
N LEU A 128 8.55 8.18 1.47
CA LEU A 128 9.74 7.45 1.07
C LEU A 128 10.15 6.42 2.12
N PHE A 129 10.22 6.82 3.39
CA PHE A 129 10.69 5.95 4.46
C PHE A 129 9.59 5.05 5.07
N ALA A 130 8.31 5.39 4.92
CA ALA A 130 7.21 4.49 5.30
C ALA A 130 7.22 3.16 4.51
N ALA A 131 7.90 3.11 3.36
CA ALA A 131 8.15 1.88 2.60
C ALA A 131 8.92 0.80 3.41
N ALA A 132 9.54 1.15 4.54
CA ALA A 132 10.14 0.20 5.49
C ALA A 132 9.13 -0.85 6.00
N THR A 133 7.83 -0.56 5.99
CA THR A 133 6.77 -1.53 6.29
C THR A 133 6.90 -2.79 5.42
N GLN A 134 7.26 -2.64 4.14
CA GLN A 134 7.42 -3.76 3.23
C GLN A 134 8.72 -4.55 3.45
N ILE A 135 9.63 -4.05 4.27
CA ILE A 135 10.82 -4.76 4.76
C ILE A 135 10.48 -5.57 6.01
N LEU A 136 9.63 -5.03 6.89
CA LEU A 136 9.26 -5.67 8.15
C LEU A 136 8.54 -7.01 7.93
N VAL A 137 7.59 -7.09 7.00
CA VAL A 137 6.79 -8.31 6.77
C VAL A 137 7.67 -9.52 6.38
N PRO A 138 8.53 -9.47 5.35
CA PRO A 138 9.41 -10.58 5.03
C PRO A 138 10.46 -10.81 6.12
N PHE A 139 10.90 -9.78 6.84
CA PHE A 139 11.85 -9.93 7.94
C PHE A 139 11.27 -10.78 9.06
N VAL A 140 10.06 -10.49 9.50
CA VAL A 140 9.35 -11.28 10.53
C VAL A 140 9.05 -12.70 10.04
N SER A 141 8.71 -12.87 8.77
CA SER A 141 8.51 -14.18 8.15
C SER A 141 9.75 -15.06 8.25
N HIS A 142 10.96 -14.47 8.16
CA HIS A 142 12.20 -15.22 8.31
C HIS A 142 12.54 -15.58 9.76
N LEU A 143 12.06 -14.81 10.72
CA LEU A 143 12.25 -15.12 12.14
C LEU A 143 11.32 -16.25 12.62
N ALA A 144 10.19 -16.45 11.94
CA ALA A 144 9.21 -17.48 12.31
C ALA A 144 9.65 -18.88 11.86
N PRO A 145 9.41 -19.92 12.69
CA PRO A 145 9.59 -21.32 12.30
C PRO A 145 8.79 -21.63 11.02
N PRO A 146 9.28 -22.50 10.13
CA PRO A 146 8.60 -22.82 8.87
C PRO A 146 7.13 -23.19 9.00
N ALA A 147 6.79 -23.94 10.06
CA ALA A 147 5.41 -24.37 10.34
C ALA A 147 4.47 -23.22 10.74
N GLU A 148 4.99 -22.12 11.31
CA GLU A 148 4.21 -20.99 11.82
C GLU A 148 4.25 -19.75 10.93
N ARG A 149 5.07 -19.74 9.87
CA ARG A 149 5.27 -18.58 8.99
C ARG A 149 3.96 -17.99 8.46
N GLY A 150 3.06 -18.86 7.99
CA GLY A 150 1.77 -18.41 7.47
C GLY A 150 0.93 -17.69 8.51
N ARG A 151 0.86 -18.22 9.73
CA ARG A 151 0.13 -17.61 10.85
C ARG A 151 0.73 -16.27 11.26
N VAL A 152 2.05 -16.21 11.41
CA VAL A 152 2.77 -14.99 11.82
C VAL A 152 2.61 -13.89 10.77
N VAL A 153 2.84 -14.19 9.49
CA VAL A 153 2.64 -13.24 8.39
C VAL A 153 1.18 -12.78 8.33
N GLY A 154 0.22 -13.69 8.54
CA GLY A 154 -1.21 -13.34 8.58
C GLY A 154 -1.53 -12.31 9.67
N ILE A 155 -1.01 -12.48 10.89
CA ILE A 155 -1.22 -11.52 12.00
C ILE A 155 -0.58 -10.17 11.67
N VAL A 156 0.66 -10.15 11.16
CA VAL A 156 1.36 -8.91 10.80
C VAL A 156 0.65 -8.17 9.67
N MET A 157 0.16 -8.88 8.66
CA MET A 157 -0.63 -8.30 7.58
C MET A 157 -2.00 -7.80 8.05
N SER A 158 -2.63 -8.45 9.03
CA SER A 158 -3.86 -7.94 9.65
C SER A 158 -3.62 -6.63 10.38
N GLY A 159 -2.47 -6.49 11.06
CA GLY A 159 -2.04 -5.21 11.65
C GLY A 159 -1.83 -4.12 10.61
N LEU A 160 -1.16 -4.44 9.50
CA LEU A 160 -0.98 -3.53 8.38
C LEU A 160 -2.32 -3.04 7.82
N LEU A 161 -3.25 -3.97 7.54
CA LEU A 161 -4.58 -3.63 7.04
C LEU A 161 -5.37 -2.79 8.05
N GLY A 162 -5.31 -3.15 9.34
CA GLY A 162 -5.92 -2.36 10.41
C GLY A 162 -5.38 -0.93 10.45
N GLY A 163 -4.07 -0.75 10.26
CA GLY A 163 -3.46 0.58 10.15
C GLY A 163 -3.99 1.40 8.98
N VAL A 164 -4.10 0.79 7.80
CA VAL A 164 -4.67 1.45 6.62
C VAL A 164 -6.13 1.86 6.86
N MET A 165 -6.93 0.96 7.46
CA MET A 165 -8.35 1.19 7.74
C MET A 165 -8.57 2.30 8.77
N LEU A 166 -7.81 2.29 9.85
CA LEU A 166 -8.00 3.20 10.97
C LEU A 166 -7.28 4.55 10.80
N ALA A 167 -6.38 4.67 9.82
CA ALA A 167 -5.61 5.90 9.61
C ALA A 167 -6.51 7.13 9.40
N ARG A 168 -7.50 7.04 8.51
CA ARG A 168 -8.39 8.15 8.17
C ARG A 168 -9.30 8.55 9.33
N PRO A 169 -10.08 7.62 9.96
CA PRO A 169 -10.92 8.01 11.09
C PRO A 169 -10.10 8.53 12.27
N PHE A 170 -8.93 7.93 12.55
CA PHE A 170 -8.01 8.41 13.59
C PHE A 170 -7.55 9.84 13.33
N SER A 171 -7.03 10.13 12.15
CA SER A 171 -6.54 11.48 11.82
C SER A 171 -7.65 12.52 11.84
N SER A 172 -8.85 12.20 11.31
CA SER A 172 -10.01 13.09 11.35
C SER A 172 -10.47 13.37 12.78
N TYR A 173 -10.51 12.36 13.65
CA TYR A 173 -10.93 12.53 15.04
C TYR A 173 -9.95 13.37 15.85
N ILE A 174 -8.65 13.09 15.74
CA ILE A 174 -7.60 13.90 16.39
C ILE A 174 -7.63 15.34 15.87
N ALA A 175 -7.80 15.53 14.57
CA ALA A 175 -7.87 16.87 14.00
C ALA A 175 -9.10 17.66 14.46
N ALA A 176 -10.22 16.98 14.71
CA ALA A 176 -11.44 17.61 15.26
C ALA A 176 -11.25 18.12 16.69
N THR A 177 -10.45 17.44 17.51
CA THR A 177 -10.29 17.71 18.95
C THR A 177 -9.07 18.57 19.27
N LEU A 178 -7.94 18.29 18.62
CA LEU A 178 -6.63 18.87 18.95
C LEU A 178 -6.02 19.68 17.78
N GLY A 179 -6.72 19.72 16.63
CA GLY A 179 -6.21 20.35 15.42
C GLY A 179 -5.34 19.40 14.56
N TRP A 180 -5.22 19.73 13.27
CA TRP A 180 -4.56 18.84 12.32
C TRP A 180 -3.06 18.60 12.58
N ARG A 181 -2.35 19.59 13.16
CA ARG A 181 -0.92 19.46 13.52
C ARG A 181 -0.68 18.39 14.59
N ALA A 182 -1.64 18.24 15.52
CA ALA A 182 -1.54 17.25 16.60
C ALA A 182 -1.44 15.81 16.08
N VAL A 183 -2.09 15.49 14.95
CA VAL A 183 -1.99 14.18 14.30
C VAL A 183 -0.53 13.82 14.03
N PHE A 184 0.23 14.77 13.49
CA PHE A 184 1.62 14.56 13.09
C PHE A 184 2.59 14.57 14.29
N TYR A 185 2.33 15.38 15.32
CA TYR A 185 3.09 15.34 16.57
C TYR A 185 2.93 13.99 17.28
N ILE A 186 1.70 13.52 17.43
CA ILE A 186 1.40 12.22 18.07
C ILE A 186 2.05 11.09 17.26
N SER A 187 1.89 11.10 15.94
CA SER A 187 2.45 10.06 15.07
C SER A 187 3.98 10.08 15.08
N SER A 188 4.62 11.24 15.13
CA SER A 188 6.07 11.36 15.28
C SER A 188 6.56 10.69 16.57
N GLY A 189 5.91 10.97 17.70
CA GLY A 189 6.20 10.32 18.98
C GLY A 189 6.02 8.80 18.94
N MET A 190 4.94 8.34 18.29
CA MET A 190 4.69 6.89 18.09
C MET A 190 5.79 6.24 17.25
N MET A 191 6.26 6.90 16.17
CA MET A 191 7.33 6.37 15.33
C MET A 191 8.68 6.31 16.07
N LEU A 192 9.02 7.31 16.88
CA LEU A 192 10.24 7.28 17.71
C LEU A 192 10.17 6.15 18.76
N THR A 193 9.05 6.02 19.45
CA THR A 193 8.82 4.92 20.41
C THR A 193 8.97 3.57 19.71
N LEU A 194 8.37 3.43 18.53
CA LEU A 194 8.45 2.21 17.74
C LEU A 194 9.87 1.92 17.27
N ALA A 195 10.62 2.94 16.83
CA ALA A 195 12.03 2.81 16.45
C ALA A 195 12.87 2.29 17.64
N LEU A 196 12.65 2.80 18.85
CA LEU A 196 13.34 2.36 20.06
C LEU A 196 12.97 0.90 20.41
N VAL A 197 11.69 0.56 20.37
CA VAL A 197 11.21 -0.80 20.67
C VAL A 197 11.78 -1.79 19.64
N LEU A 198 11.72 -1.50 18.35
CA LEU A 198 12.25 -2.39 17.32
C LEU A 198 13.78 -2.46 17.35
N PHE A 199 14.47 -1.39 17.71
CA PHE A 199 15.92 -1.44 17.93
C PHE A 199 16.31 -2.47 19.02
N ARG A 200 15.48 -2.64 20.05
CA ARG A 200 15.71 -3.61 21.15
C ARG A 200 15.27 -5.03 20.77
N LEU A 201 14.20 -5.17 20.01
CA LEU A 201 13.58 -6.47 19.71
C LEU A 201 14.12 -7.16 18.48
N LEU A 202 14.50 -6.40 17.43
CA LEU A 202 14.93 -6.99 16.17
C LEU A 202 16.36 -7.55 16.29
N PRO A 203 16.61 -8.80 15.87
CA PRO A 203 17.96 -9.33 15.75
C PRO A 203 18.70 -8.65 14.60
N GLN A 204 20.02 -8.61 14.71
CA GLN A 204 20.87 -8.15 13.61
C GLN A 204 20.85 -9.21 12.51
N ARG A 205 20.40 -8.84 11.32
CA ARG A 205 20.43 -9.69 10.15
C ARG A 205 21.11 -8.97 9.00
N ARG A 206 22.23 -9.55 8.55
CA ARG A 206 22.92 -9.13 7.34
C ARG A 206 22.57 -10.10 6.22
N PRO A 207 21.90 -9.66 5.16
CA PRO A 207 21.62 -10.52 4.01
C PRO A 207 22.93 -10.89 3.32
N GLY A 208 23.11 -12.19 3.02
CA GLY A 208 24.31 -12.70 2.35
C GLY A 208 24.20 -12.74 0.82
N THR A 209 23.45 -11.86 0.17
CA THR A 209 23.18 -11.98 -1.28
C THR A 209 24.40 -11.73 -2.17
N GLY A 210 25.45 -11.07 -1.67
CA GLY A 210 26.65 -10.76 -2.48
C GLY A 210 26.41 -9.86 -3.70
N LEU A 211 25.14 -9.46 -3.95
CA LEU A 211 24.76 -8.64 -5.11
C LEU A 211 24.99 -7.16 -4.83
N ALA A 212 25.66 -6.46 -5.76
CA ALA A 212 25.75 -5.01 -5.68
C ALA A 212 24.37 -4.36 -5.86
N TYR A 213 24.00 -3.41 -4.99
CA TYR A 213 22.74 -2.68 -5.01
C TYR A 213 22.38 -2.13 -6.41
N ALA A 214 23.34 -1.53 -7.10
CA ALA A 214 23.15 -1.01 -8.46
C ALA A 214 22.72 -2.11 -9.46
N ARG A 215 23.17 -3.36 -9.28
CA ARG A 215 22.76 -4.48 -10.12
C ARG A 215 21.30 -4.86 -9.87
N ILE A 216 20.86 -4.80 -8.62
CA ILE A 216 19.47 -5.05 -8.25
C ILE A 216 18.59 -3.98 -8.89
N LEU A 217 18.90 -2.69 -8.75
CA LEU A 217 18.15 -1.60 -9.36
C LEU A 217 18.06 -1.70 -10.88
N ARG A 218 19.18 -1.99 -11.56
CA ARG A 218 19.21 -2.19 -13.02
C ARG A 218 18.39 -3.40 -13.48
N SER A 219 18.09 -4.34 -12.60
CA SER A 219 17.22 -5.48 -12.91
C SER A 219 15.74 -5.15 -12.94
N LEU A 220 15.28 -4.10 -12.24
CA LEU A 220 13.85 -3.76 -12.11
C LEU A 220 13.18 -3.45 -13.45
N PRO A 221 13.71 -2.58 -14.34
CA PRO A 221 13.11 -2.33 -15.65
C PRO A 221 13.02 -3.58 -16.52
N ARG A 222 14.05 -4.43 -16.48
CA ARG A 222 14.03 -5.71 -17.22
C ARG A 222 12.96 -6.66 -16.68
N LEU A 223 12.75 -6.68 -15.37
CA LEU A 223 11.74 -7.50 -14.72
C LEU A 223 10.33 -7.07 -15.17
N VAL A 224 10.06 -5.76 -15.21
CA VAL A 224 8.82 -5.21 -15.74
C VAL A 224 8.64 -5.57 -17.21
N ALA A 225 9.67 -5.37 -18.05
CA ALA A 225 9.59 -5.64 -19.48
C ALA A 225 9.31 -7.12 -19.79
N ARG A 226 9.94 -8.04 -19.05
CA ARG A 226 9.84 -9.49 -19.28
C ARG A 226 8.64 -10.15 -18.64
N THR A 227 7.96 -9.52 -17.68
CA THR A 227 6.88 -10.13 -16.91
C THR A 227 5.51 -9.54 -17.29
N ALA A 228 4.87 -10.14 -18.29
CA ALA A 228 3.54 -9.67 -18.77
C ALA A 228 2.48 -9.67 -17.67
N VAL A 229 2.49 -10.68 -16.77
CA VAL A 229 1.57 -10.74 -15.63
C VAL A 229 1.76 -9.55 -14.70
N LEU A 230 3.02 -9.16 -14.40
CA LEU A 230 3.30 -7.97 -13.56
C LEU A 230 2.74 -6.70 -14.22
N ARG A 231 2.96 -6.50 -15.52
CA ARG A 231 2.45 -5.32 -16.24
C ARG A 231 0.93 -5.23 -16.20
N ARG A 232 0.24 -6.35 -16.49
CA ARG A 232 -1.23 -6.40 -16.49
C ARG A 232 -1.81 -6.19 -15.10
N ARG A 233 -1.33 -6.97 -14.11
CA ARG A 233 -1.80 -6.85 -12.73
C ARG A 233 -1.43 -5.50 -12.10
N GLY A 234 -0.24 -4.98 -12.42
CA GLY A 234 0.18 -3.64 -12.02
C GLY A 234 -0.71 -2.54 -12.61
N PHE A 235 -1.10 -2.67 -13.90
CA PHE A 235 -2.03 -1.74 -14.52
C PHE A 235 -3.43 -1.78 -13.88
N TYR A 236 -3.99 -2.99 -13.65
CA TYR A 236 -5.29 -3.08 -12.95
C TYR A 236 -5.24 -2.39 -11.60
N GLN A 237 -4.21 -2.69 -10.82
CA GLN A 237 -4.09 -2.11 -9.49
C GLN A 237 -3.82 -0.60 -9.52
N ALA A 238 -3.04 -0.11 -10.49
CA ALA A 238 -2.81 1.33 -10.66
C ALA A 238 -4.11 2.08 -10.98
N MET A 239 -4.94 1.56 -11.89
CA MET A 239 -6.22 2.17 -12.24
C MET A 239 -7.23 2.09 -11.08
N MET A 240 -7.30 0.95 -10.41
CA MET A 240 -8.15 0.77 -9.23
C MET A 240 -7.73 1.72 -8.10
N PHE A 241 -6.42 1.89 -7.90
CA PHE A 241 -5.89 2.74 -6.84
C PHE A 241 -5.99 4.23 -7.19
N ALA A 242 -5.94 4.58 -8.49
CA ALA A 242 -6.25 5.94 -8.95
C ALA A 242 -7.71 6.29 -8.63
N ALA A 243 -8.66 5.43 -9.00
CA ALA A 243 -10.08 5.61 -8.72
C ALA A 243 -10.39 5.65 -7.21
N PHE A 244 -9.76 4.76 -6.44
CA PHE A 244 -9.82 4.75 -4.98
C PHE A 244 -9.35 6.08 -4.37
N ASN A 245 -8.23 6.61 -4.84
CA ASN A 245 -7.69 7.86 -4.33
C ASN A 245 -8.47 9.08 -4.81
N ILE A 246 -9.07 9.06 -6.01
CA ILE A 246 -10.07 10.05 -6.44
C ILE A 246 -11.20 10.13 -5.43
N PHE A 247 -11.78 8.99 -5.07
CA PHE A 247 -12.89 8.91 -4.13
C PHE A 247 -12.46 9.42 -2.75
N TRP A 248 -11.41 8.83 -2.15
CA TRP A 248 -11.00 9.13 -0.78
C TRP A 248 -10.33 10.50 -0.58
N THR A 249 -9.87 11.13 -1.66
CA THR A 249 -9.37 12.51 -1.62
C THR A 249 -10.51 13.51 -1.86
N GLY A 250 -11.49 13.16 -2.70
CA GLY A 250 -12.60 14.02 -3.04
C GLY A 250 -13.76 13.99 -2.06
N VAL A 251 -14.09 12.82 -1.49
CA VAL A 251 -15.26 12.67 -0.62
C VAL A 251 -15.20 13.53 0.65
N PRO A 252 -14.07 13.75 1.33
CA PRO A 252 -14.02 14.68 2.45
C PRO A 252 -14.35 16.12 2.06
N LEU A 253 -13.96 16.54 0.85
CA LEU A 253 -14.29 17.86 0.32
C LEU A 253 -15.78 17.98 0.02
N LEU A 254 -16.37 16.93 -0.56
CA LEU A 254 -17.82 16.84 -0.81
C LEU A 254 -18.60 16.92 0.49
N LEU A 255 -18.25 16.09 1.49
CA LEU A 255 -18.92 16.03 2.77
C LEU A 255 -18.85 17.37 3.52
N ALA A 256 -17.69 18.04 3.47
CA ALA A 256 -17.53 19.34 4.11
C ALA A 256 -18.29 20.45 3.39
N ARG A 257 -18.28 20.48 2.04
CA ARG A 257 -18.87 21.59 1.26
C ARG A 257 -20.37 21.45 1.04
N GLU A 258 -20.84 20.26 0.68
CA GLU A 258 -22.23 20.05 0.27
C GLU A 258 -23.12 19.43 1.36
N PHE A 259 -22.50 18.68 2.31
CA PHE A 259 -23.24 18.06 3.42
C PHE A 259 -22.99 18.75 4.77
N ALA A 260 -22.15 19.80 4.80
CA ALA A 260 -21.78 20.55 6.01
C ALA A 260 -21.21 19.65 7.14
N PHE A 261 -20.51 18.55 6.81
CA PHE A 261 -19.90 17.67 7.80
C PHE A 261 -18.65 18.32 8.40
N GLY A 262 -18.60 18.34 9.74
CA GLY A 262 -17.34 18.59 10.46
C GLY A 262 -16.43 17.37 10.44
N GLN A 263 -15.21 17.51 10.98
CA GLN A 263 -14.20 16.44 10.97
C GLN A 263 -14.67 15.17 11.72
N VAL A 264 -15.51 15.28 12.75
CA VAL A 264 -16.09 14.10 13.42
C VAL A 264 -17.00 13.32 12.48
N GLY A 265 -17.83 14.01 11.69
CA GLY A 265 -18.68 13.37 10.68
C GLY A 265 -17.85 12.67 9.59
N ILE A 266 -16.77 13.31 9.14
CA ILE A 266 -15.81 12.71 8.19
C ILE A 266 -15.15 11.49 8.82
N ALA A 267 -14.76 11.53 10.09
CA ALA A 267 -14.20 10.37 10.80
C ALA A 267 -15.15 9.18 10.81
N LEU A 268 -16.42 9.40 11.15
CA LEU A 268 -17.45 8.36 11.17
C LEU A 268 -17.72 7.78 9.77
N PHE A 269 -17.78 8.66 8.75
CA PHE A 269 -17.91 8.21 7.37
C PHE A 269 -16.75 7.33 6.94
N THR A 270 -15.50 7.74 7.22
CA THR A 270 -14.31 6.98 6.84
C THR A 270 -14.21 5.66 7.60
N LEU A 271 -14.68 5.61 8.84
CA LEU A 271 -14.75 4.38 9.63
C LEU A 271 -15.76 3.39 9.04
N ALA A 272 -16.92 3.87 8.60
CA ALA A 272 -17.91 3.02 7.94
C ALA A 272 -17.35 2.42 6.64
N GLY A 273 -16.67 3.23 5.80
CA GLY A 273 -16.08 2.76 4.55
C GLY A 273 -14.96 1.73 4.76
N ALA A 274 -14.18 1.87 5.83
CA ALA A 274 -13.08 0.98 6.15
C ALA A 274 -13.49 -0.50 6.28
N ALA A 275 -14.75 -0.80 6.63
CA ALA A 275 -15.24 -2.16 6.74
C ALA A 275 -15.14 -2.97 5.40
N GLY A 276 -15.07 -2.30 4.25
CA GLY A 276 -14.86 -2.95 2.96
C GLY A 276 -13.54 -3.74 2.87
N ALA A 277 -12.50 -3.34 3.59
CA ALA A 277 -11.22 -4.06 3.61
C ALA A 277 -11.31 -5.46 4.25
N LEU A 278 -12.39 -5.78 4.98
CA LEU A 278 -12.66 -7.13 5.50
C LEU A 278 -12.92 -8.16 4.39
N ALA A 279 -13.02 -7.74 3.13
CA ALA A 279 -13.12 -8.64 1.98
C ALA A 279 -11.79 -9.37 1.66
N ALA A 280 -10.65 -8.99 2.23
CA ALA A 280 -9.36 -9.61 1.95
C ALA A 280 -9.32 -11.13 2.19
N PRO A 281 -9.84 -11.69 3.29
CA PRO A 281 -9.90 -13.14 3.49
C PRO A 281 -10.77 -13.87 2.46
N ILE A 282 -11.83 -13.23 1.97
CA ILE A 282 -12.71 -13.77 0.92
C ILE A 282 -11.91 -13.91 -0.37
N ALA A 283 -11.12 -12.89 -0.74
CA ALA A 283 -10.25 -12.93 -1.90
C ALA A 283 -9.24 -14.08 -1.82
N GLY A 284 -8.64 -14.33 -0.65
CA GLY A 284 -7.74 -15.44 -0.42
C GLY A 284 -8.42 -16.79 -0.72
N ARG A 285 -9.62 -17.03 -0.17
CA ARG A 285 -10.38 -18.27 -0.40
C ARG A 285 -10.76 -18.46 -1.88
N LEU A 286 -11.15 -17.40 -2.57
CA LEU A 286 -11.46 -17.47 -4.01
C LEU A 286 -10.21 -17.84 -4.83
N ALA A 287 -9.07 -17.30 -4.45
CA ALA A 287 -7.80 -17.63 -5.08
C ALA A 287 -7.39 -19.09 -4.82
N ASP A 288 -7.62 -19.64 -3.62
CA ASP A 288 -7.35 -21.04 -3.28
C ASP A 288 -8.21 -22.02 -4.12
N ARG A 289 -9.40 -21.60 -4.47
CA ARG A 289 -10.31 -22.35 -5.36
C ARG A 289 -9.98 -22.21 -6.85
N GLY A 290 -8.89 -21.55 -7.22
CA GLY A 290 -8.51 -21.32 -8.61
C GLY A 290 -9.31 -20.24 -9.34
N LEU A 291 -10.19 -19.51 -8.64
CA LEU A 291 -11.09 -18.50 -9.20
C LEU A 291 -10.44 -17.11 -9.35
N THR A 292 -9.11 -17.04 -9.39
CA THR A 292 -8.36 -15.77 -9.44
C THR A 292 -8.79 -14.88 -10.61
N ARG A 293 -8.96 -15.46 -11.81
CA ARG A 293 -9.31 -14.68 -13.00
C ARG A 293 -10.75 -14.14 -12.93
N PRO A 294 -11.80 -14.97 -12.76
CA PRO A 294 -13.16 -14.45 -12.68
C PRO A 294 -13.37 -13.51 -11.49
N ALA A 295 -12.78 -13.80 -10.33
CA ALA A 295 -12.87 -12.92 -9.17
C ALA A 295 -12.21 -11.55 -9.39
N THR A 296 -11.13 -11.47 -10.19
CA THR A 296 -10.57 -10.18 -10.63
C THR A 296 -11.57 -9.41 -11.48
N GLY A 297 -12.23 -10.06 -12.42
CA GLY A 297 -13.28 -9.42 -13.24
C GLY A 297 -14.43 -8.88 -12.40
N TRP A 298 -14.94 -9.67 -11.46
CA TRP A 298 -15.99 -9.23 -10.53
C TRP A 298 -15.54 -8.07 -9.65
N ALA A 299 -14.28 -8.03 -9.19
CA ALA A 299 -13.74 -6.91 -8.43
C ALA A 299 -13.71 -5.62 -9.27
N LEU A 300 -13.30 -5.69 -10.55
CA LEU A 300 -13.31 -4.54 -11.44
C LEU A 300 -14.74 -4.05 -11.71
N VAL A 301 -15.69 -4.95 -11.94
CA VAL A 301 -17.12 -4.60 -12.12
C VAL A 301 -17.67 -3.97 -10.84
N ALA A 302 -17.37 -4.53 -9.67
CA ALA A 302 -17.82 -4.00 -8.39
C ALA A 302 -17.29 -2.57 -8.15
N ALA A 303 -16.02 -2.30 -8.47
CA ALA A 303 -15.46 -0.96 -8.37
C ALA A 303 -16.13 0.02 -9.35
N PHE A 304 -16.44 -0.42 -10.58
CA PHE A 304 -17.18 0.38 -11.55
C PHE A 304 -18.56 0.75 -11.00
N VAL A 305 -19.31 -0.23 -10.50
CA VAL A 305 -20.64 -0.01 -9.91
C VAL A 305 -20.55 0.90 -8.68
N ALA A 306 -19.55 0.71 -7.82
CA ALA A 306 -19.34 1.56 -6.64
C ALA A 306 -19.19 3.04 -7.03
N LEU A 307 -18.43 3.34 -8.07
CA LEU A 307 -18.23 4.72 -8.52
C LEU A 307 -19.49 5.31 -9.19
N VAL A 308 -20.26 4.50 -9.91
CA VAL A 308 -21.57 4.91 -10.41
C VAL A 308 -22.53 5.23 -9.25
N ILE A 309 -22.54 4.41 -8.19
CA ILE A 309 -23.27 4.69 -6.95
C ILE A 309 -22.75 5.98 -6.31
N ALA A 310 -21.45 6.24 -6.31
CA ALA A 310 -20.86 7.47 -5.78
C ALA A 310 -21.33 8.71 -6.55
N VAL A 311 -21.43 8.64 -7.88
CA VAL A 311 -22.01 9.70 -8.72
C VAL A 311 -23.47 9.97 -8.30
N ALA A 312 -24.27 8.90 -8.17
CA ALA A 312 -25.66 9.01 -7.74
C ALA A 312 -25.77 9.56 -6.31
N GLY A 313 -24.91 9.13 -5.40
CA GLY A 313 -24.87 9.58 -4.01
C GLY A 313 -24.64 11.09 -3.88
N GLY A 314 -23.75 11.66 -4.68
CA GLY A 314 -23.56 13.11 -4.74
C GLY A 314 -24.76 13.83 -5.33
N ARG A 315 -25.29 13.36 -6.47
CA ARG A 315 -26.45 13.99 -7.14
C ARG A 315 -27.73 13.97 -6.29
N LEU A 316 -27.95 12.87 -5.57
CA LEU A 316 -29.13 12.67 -4.72
C LEU A 316 -28.92 13.16 -3.29
N HIS A 317 -27.79 13.79 -2.99
CA HIS A 317 -27.39 14.23 -1.64
C HIS A 317 -27.57 13.12 -0.58
N SER A 318 -27.21 11.87 -0.93
CA SER A 318 -27.40 10.70 -0.08
C SER A 318 -26.09 10.17 0.51
N VAL A 319 -25.88 10.41 1.80
CA VAL A 319 -24.74 9.89 2.55
C VAL A 319 -24.74 8.36 2.56
N ALA A 320 -25.92 7.72 2.60
CA ALA A 320 -26.04 6.27 2.58
C ALA A 320 -25.49 5.65 1.29
N LEU A 321 -25.77 6.26 0.12
CA LEU A 321 -25.19 5.83 -1.15
C LEU A 321 -23.68 6.04 -1.20
N LEU A 322 -23.17 7.14 -0.63
CA LEU A 322 -21.73 7.38 -0.56
C LEU A 322 -21.02 6.34 0.35
N ILE A 323 -21.63 5.95 1.48
CA ILE A 323 -21.13 4.89 2.36
C ILE A 323 -21.14 3.54 1.62
N LEU A 324 -22.23 3.21 0.94
CA LEU A 324 -22.34 1.99 0.15
C LEU A 324 -21.25 1.93 -0.95
N ALA A 325 -21.04 3.05 -1.64
CA ALA A 325 -19.99 3.19 -2.64
C ALA A 325 -18.61 2.97 -2.02
N ALA A 326 -18.31 3.57 -0.86
CA ALA A 326 -17.07 3.40 -0.14
C ALA A 326 -16.81 1.93 0.22
N LEU A 327 -17.80 1.24 0.81
CA LEU A 327 -17.72 -0.16 1.20
C LEU A 327 -17.41 -1.08 0.01
N ILE A 328 -18.13 -0.92 -1.09
CA ILE A 328 -17.95 -1.74 -2.28
C ILE A 328 -16.60 -1.43 -2.94
N LEU A 329 -16.20 -0.15 -3.02
CA LEU A 329 -14.95 0.25 -3.64
C LEU A 329 -13.74 -0.29 -2.86
N ASP A 330 -13.74 -0.14 -1.53
CA ASP A 330 -12.66 -0.64 -0.67
C ASP A 330 -12.55 -2.18 -0.78
N ALA A 331 -13.69 -2.89 -0.73
CA ALA A 331 -13.72 -4.33 -0.91
C ALA A 331 -13.16 -4.74 -2.28
N ALA A 332 -13.58 -4.06 -3.36
CA ALA A 332 -13.15 -4.37 -4.72
C ALA A 332 -11.65 -4.15 -4.92
N VAL A 333 -11.12 -3.03 -4.45
CA VAL A 333 -9.69 -2.70 -4.51
C VAL A 333 -8.87 -3.74 -3.75
N GLN A 334 -9.32 -4.11 -2.55
CA GLN A 334 -8.63 -5.09 -1.72
C GLN A 334 -8.63 -6.49 -2.33
N VAL A 335 -9.77 -6.93 -2.89
CA VAL A 335 -9.88 -8.21 -3.60
C VAL A 335 -8.94 -8.22 -4.82
N CYS A 336 -8.94 -7.16 -5.64
CA CYS A 336 -8.05 -7.04 -6.80
C CYS A 336 -6.58 -7.12 -6.39
N GLN A 337 -6.20 -6.45 -5.28
CA GLN A 337 -4.84 -6.45 -4.76
C GLN A 337 -4.38 -7.85 -4.32
N VAL A 338 -5.18 -8.55 -3.51
CA VAL A 338 -4.86 -9.89 -3.01
C VAL A 338 -4.70 -10.89 -4.15
N LEU A 339 -5.65 -10.90 -5.10
CA LEU A 339 -5.61 -11.79 -6.26
C LEU A 339 -4.42 -11.51 -7.18
N SER A 340 -4.06 -10.24 -7.35
CA SER A 340 -2.91 -9.81 -8.16
C SER A 340 -1.60 -10.21 -7.52
N LEU A 341 -1.42 -9.96 -6.21
CA LEU A 341 -0.23 -10.36 -5.46
C LEU A 341 -0.01 -11.86 -5.51
N ARG A 342 -1.07 -12.65 -5.32
CA ARG A 342 -0.98 -14.10 -5.45
C ARG A 342 -0.50 -14.54 -6.83
N SER A 343 -1.07 -13.96 -7.90
CA SER A 343 -0.65 -14.27 -9.28
C SER A 343 0.83 -13.95 -9.52
N ILE A 344 1.33 -12.87 -8.91
CA ILE A 344 2.71 -12.43 -9.03
C ILE A 344 3.67 -13.33 -8.23
N TYR A 345 3.28 -13.74 -7.01
CA TYR A 345 4.12 -14.58 -6.15
C TYR A 345 4.33 -16.02 -6.70
N MET A 346 3.44 -16.48 -7.56
CA MET A 346 3.59 -17.77 -8.24
C MET A 346 4.62 -17.77 -9.37
N LEU A 347 5.08 -16.58 -9.83
CA LEU A 347 5.94 -16.49 -11.01
C LEU A 347 7.39 -16.85 -10.75
N ALA A 348 8.01 -16.33 -9.70
CA ALA A 348 9.42 -16.50 -9.41
C ALA A 348 9.72 -16.38 -7.92
N PRO A 349 9.93 -17.48 -7.19
CA PRO A 349 10.21 -17.46 -5.75
C PRO A 349 11.38 -16.54 -5.35
N GLU A 350 12.44 -16.52 -6.17
CA GLU A 350 13.67 -15.75 -5.93
C GLU A 350 13.51 -14.24 -6.10
N SER A 351 12.47 -13.80 -6.83
CA SER A 351 12.24 -12.39 -7.15
C SER A 351 11.00 -11.80 -6.46
N ARG A 352 10.37 -12.54 -5.54
CA ARG A 352 9.10 -12.14 -4.90
C ARG A 352 9.13 -10.75 -4.29
N GLY A 353 10.17 -10.40 -3.55
CA GLY A 353 10.30 -9.07 -2.94
C GLY A 353 10.34 -7.95 -3.97
N ARG A 354 11.12 -8.11 -5.04
CA ARG A 354 11.23 -7.13 -6.13
C ARG A 354 9.93 -7.01 -6.92
N LEU A 355 9.27 -8.13 -7.22
CA LEU A 355 7.98 -8.16 -7.90
C LEU A 355 6.89 -7.48 -7.06
N ASN A 356 6.85 -7.74 -5.75
CA ASN A 356 5.95 -7.08 -4.82
C ASN A 356 6.19 -5.58 -4.78
N GLY A 357 7.45 -5.14 -4.62
CA GLY A 357 7.80 -3.72 -4.60
C GLY A 357 7.37 -3.00 -5.88
N LEU A 358 7.64 -3.58 -7.06
CA LEU A 358 7.21 -3.03 -8.35
C LEU A 358 5.69 -2.95 -8.47
N PHE A 359 4.96 -4.00 -8.08
CA PHE A 359 3.50 -4.04 -8.15
C PHE A 359 2.86 -2.97 -7.26
N ILE A 360 3.31 -2.87 -6.00
CA ILE A 360 2.78 -1.87 -5.06
C ILE A 360 3.20 -0.46 -5.48
N ALA A 361 4.42 -0.27 -6.01
CA ALA A 361 4.84 1.03 -6.56
C ALA A 361 3.94 1.49 -7.71
N CYS A 362 3.57 0.59 -8.64
CA CYS A 362 2.60 0.90 -9.69
C CYS A 362 1.25 1.34 -9.12
N ALA A 363 0.75 0.64 -8.07
CA ALA A 363 -0.50 1.00 -7.41
C ALA A 363 -0.43 2.42 -6.82
N PHE A 364 0.62 2.73 -6.07
CA PHE A 364 0.76 4.04 -5.42
C PHE A 364 1.02 5.18 -6.41
N LEU A 365 1.69 4.93 -7.53
CA LEU A 365 1.81 5.91 -8.61
C LEU A 365 0.45 6.21 -9.27
N GLY A 366 -0.37 5.17 -9.48
CA GLY A 366 -1.77 5.36 -9.87
C GLY A 366 -2.55 6.17 -8.83
N GLY A 367 -2.41 5.82 -7.56
CA GLY A 367 -3.02 6.57 -6.45
C GLY A 367 -2.61 8.03 -6.40
N ALA A 368 -1.32 8.31 -6.57
CA ALA A 368 -0.78 9.67 -6.63
C ALA A 368 -1.41 10.50 -7.75
N THR A 369 -1.62 9.88 -8.93
CA THR A 369 -2.34 10.51 -10.03
C THR A 369 -3.78 10.86 -9.64
N GLY A 370 -4.51 9.92 -9.03
CA GLY A 370 -5.88 10.14 -8.57
C GLY A 370 -5.99 11.25 -7.52
N SER A 371 -5.13 11.24 -6.49
CA SER A 371 -5.12 12.26 -5.44
C SER A 371 -4.73 13.65 -5.97
N GLY A 372 -3.79 13.71 -6.93
CA GLY A 372 -3.35 14.97 -7.52
C GLY A 372 -4.44 15.64 -8.34
N LEU A 373 -5.22 14.86 -9.09
CA LEU A 373 -6.30 15.35 -9.93
C LEU A 373 -7.55 15.73 -9.13
N ALA A 374 -7.83 15.01 -8.04
CA ALA A 374 -9.12 15.09 -7.35
C ALA A 374 -9.52 16.50 -6.91
N PRO A 375 -8.71 17.31 -6.21
CA PRO A 375 -9.13 18.64 -5.77
C PRO A 375 -9.27 19.64 -6.91
N ALA A 376 -8.44 19.55 -7.95
CA ALA A 376 -8.55 20.42 -9.11
C ALA A 376 -9.90 20.19 -9.81
N ILE A 377 -10.21 18.94 -10.14
CA ILE A 377 -11.46 18.56 -10.81
C ILE A 377 -12.66 18.91 -9.91
N PHE A 378 -12.60 18.60 -8.62
CA PHE A 378 -13.67 18.93 -7.69
C PHE A 378 -13.93 20.44 -7.62
N THR A 379 -12.88 21.27 -7.66
CA THR A 379 -12.99 22.72 -7.55
C THR A 379 -13.61 23.36 -8.78
N PHE A 380 -13.26 22.87 -9.99
CA PHE A 380 -13.72 23.45 -11.24
C PHE A 380 -15.01 22.84 -11.77
N ASP A 381 -15.18 21.52 -11.61
CA ASP A 381 -16.25 20.76 -12.28
C ASP A 381 -17.15 19.99 -11.30
N GLY A 382 -16.85 20.04 -10.01
CA GLY A 382 -17.64 19.41 -8.94
C GLY A 382 -17.47 17.89 -8.82
N TRP A 383 -18.24 17.31 -7.89
CA TRP A 383 -18.20 15.89 -7.55
C TRP A 383 -18.57 14.95 -8.69
N GLY A 384 -19.59 15.30 -9.47
CA GLY A 384 -20.07 14.44 -10.56
C GLY A 384 -18.98 14.14 -11.59
N THR A 385 -18.26 15.18 -12.04
CA THR A 385 -17.13 15.03 -12.98
C THR A 385 -15.98 14.24 -12.35
N LEU A 386 -15.66 14.55 -11.09
CA LEU A 386 -14.61 13.84 -10.36
C LEU A 386 -14.87 12.33 -10.27
N ALA A 387 -16.07 11.93 -9.85
CA ALA A 387 -16.45 10.53 -9.72
C ALA A 387 -16.49 9.83 -11.10
N ASN A 388 -16.94 10.51 -12.17
CA ASN A 388 -16.91 9.98 -13.51
C ASN A 388 -15.49 9.72 -14.03
N ILE A 389 -14.51 10.55 -13.66
CA ILE A 389 -13.10 10.28 -13.98
C ILE A 389 -12.63 9.01 -13.25
N GLY A 390 -13.07 8.79 -12.01
CA GLY A 390 -12.85 7.53 -11.31
C GLY A 390 -13.43 6.34 -12.07
N VAL A 391 -14.65 6.47 -12.62
CA VAL A 391 -15.29 5.44 -13.48
C VAL A 391 -14.41 5.16 -14.71
N LEU A 392 -13.86 6.19 -15.36
CA LEU A 392 -12.98 6.02 -16.54
C LEU A 392 -11.70 5.23 -16.22
N PHE A 393 -11.08 5.46 -15.07
CA PHE A 393 -9.91 4.67 -14.66
C PHE A 393 -10.25 3.19 -14.50
N VAL A 394 -11.36 2.87 -13.83
CA VAL A 394 -11.78 1.48 -13.67
C VAL A 394 -12.22 0.87 -15.00
N PHE A 395 -12.87 1.64 -15.85
CA PHE A 395 -13.26 1.21 -17.21
C PHE A 395 -12.03 0.84 -18.04
N ALA A 396 -10.95 1.63 -17.98
CA ALA A 396 -9.69 1.29 -18.66
C ALA A 396 -9.11 -0.05 -18.18
N ALA A 397 -9.20 -0.34 -16.87
CA ALA A 397 -8.80 -1.65 -16.34
C ALA A 397 -9.71 -2.78 -16.84
N LEU A 398 -11.03 -2.55 -16.93
CA LEU A 398 -11.99 -3.51 -17.48
C LEU A 398 -11.73 -3.82 -18.96
N VAL A 399 -11.46 -2.80 -19.77
CA VAL A 399 -11.14 -2.98 -21.21
C VAL A 399 -9.89 -3.85 -21.37
N LEU A 400 -8.83 -3.58 -20.60
CA LEU A 400 -7.64 -4.41 -20.62
C LEU A 400 -7.93 -5.84 -20.13
N TYR A 401 -8.77 -6.01 -19.11
CA TYR A 401 -9.17 -7.32 -18.60
C TYR A 401 -9.93 -8.11 -19.66
N LEU A 402 -10.88 -7.50 -20.35
CA LEU A 402 -11.65 -8.12 -21.41
C LEU A 402 -10.77 -8.55 -22.60
N SER A 403 -9.72 -7.78 -22.91
CA SER A 403 -8.76 -8.13 -23.95
C SER A 403 -7.94 -9.41 -23.66
N GLU A 404 -7.98 -9.91 -22.41
CA GLU A 404 -7.35 -11.18 -22.06
C GLU A 404 -8.19 -12.40 -22.52
N PHE A 405 -9.44 -12.21 -22.91
CA PHE A 405 -10.27 -13.29 -23.48
C PHE A 405 -10.03 -13.33 -24.98
N PRO A 406 -9.31 -14.34 -25.52
CA PRO A 406 -9.21 -14.49 -26.97
C PRO A 406 -10.62 -14.68 -27.52
N TYR A 407 -10.94 -13.90 -28.54
CA TYR A 407 -12.18 -14.08 -29.30
C TYR A 407 -12.23 -15.54 -29.80
N ARG A 408 -13.08 -16.37 -29.16
CA ARG A 408 -13.34 -17.75 -29.58
C ARG A 408 -14.11 -17.80 -30.91
N GLY A 409 -13.61 -17.09 -31.91
CA GLY A 409 -14.19 -17.02 -33.23
C GLY A 409 -13.16 -17.28 -34.30
N ARG A 410 -12.72 -18.52 -34.44
CA ARG A 410 -12.22 -19.16 -35.68
C ARG A 410 -11.72 -20.56 -35.33
N ARG A 411 -12.65 -21.47 -35.03
CA ARG A 411 -12.48 -22.83 -35.50
C ARG A 411 -13.07 -22.80 -36.90
N THR A 412 -12.26 -22.56 -37.91
CA THR A 412 -12.55 -23.01 -39.27
C THR A 412 -12.42 -24.53 -39.31
N PRO A 413 -13.27 -25.19 -40.10
CA PRO A 413 -13.46 -26.65 -40.11
C PRO A 413 -12.22 -27.41 -40.56
#